data_8798c9d14cdc0c1674af981a4b32ebe2
#
_entry.id   8798c9d14cdc0c1674af981a4b32ebe2
#
_cell.length_a   1.000
_cell.length_b   1.000
_cell.length_c   1.000
_cell.angle_alpha   90.00
_cell.angle_beta   90.00
_cell.angle_gamma   90.00
#
_symmetry.space_group_name_H-M   'P 1'
#
loop_
_entity.id
_entity.type
_entity.pdbx_description
1 polymer ?
#
loop_
_entity_poly.entity_id
_entity_poly.type
_entity_poly.pdbx_seq_one_letter_code
_entity_poly.pdbx_strand_id
1 'polypeptide(L)'
;MAERRSPNPSRSWNRIDGVDCLRALAIFYVLLNHIGLQLIFAGVPFRQHLPRLLVTDLIWQGQRGVQIFFAVSGFLITSTSLRRWGSLAQVRPRDFYAIRFARIAPLFFALLVVLSVLHLAGVPHFVVSPRVGGLKSALNAALTLRVGLFEARHGYFPGSWDILWSLSVEEMFYLFFPIASRLPGRGKLLVILLAGFAVAGPFARTMLTHGNPVWREYSYLGSMDAIALGCLTALIVSGRTLSRMLNRSLVVCGLALLSLCLIFDPVASWLRLEELGLDMTVVAVGACLVITAAATSGWKMTGPFRFALLYGRRSYEIYLTHMFVVVACFGVLARLGRPLWLVAPVLIVVTGLAGALGEAVARFYSEPANQALRSRMGDAPGRLGSVVEGELHPIQEVHHHV
;
A
#
# COMPACT_ATOMS: atom_id res chain seq x y z
N MET A 1 -27.62 34.76 -18.94
CA MET A 1 -26.49 34.88 -18.01
C MET A 1 -26.53 33.68 -17.06
N ALA A 2 -25.67 32.70 -17.26
CA ALA A 2 -25.61 31.52 -16.43
C ALA A 2 -24.57 31.78 -15.32
N GLU A 3 -25.01 31.88 -14.10
CA GLU A 3 -24.16 32.01 -12.91
C GLU A 3 -23.21 30.79 -12.84
N ARG A 4 -21.92 31.02 -13.02
CA ARG A 4 -20.88 30.06 -12.68
C ARG A 4 -20.86 29.95 -11.16
N ARG A 5 -21.51 28.92 -10.62
CA ARG A 5 -21.31 28.52 -9.23
C ARG A 5 -19.84 28.20 -9.02
N SER A 6 -19.18 29.01 -8.19
CA SER A 6 -17.84 28.74 -7.69
C SER A 6 -17.80 27.37 -7.02
N PRO A 7 -16.76 26.55 -7.23
CA PRO A 7 -16.65 25.26 -6.55
C PRO A 7 -16.55 25.50 -5.05
N ASN A 8 -17.48 24.93 -4.30
CA ASN A 8 -17.51 24.96 -2.85
C ASN A 8 -16.22 24.28 -2.28
N PRO A 9 -15.30 25.01 -1.64
CA PRO A 9 -14.03 24.48 -1.15
C PRO A 9 -14.15 23.54 0.05
N SER A 10 -15.35 23.34 0.58
CA SER A 10 -15.60 22.55 1.80
C SER A 10 -16.03 21.11 1.55
N ARG A 11 -15.79 20.50 0.38
CA ARG A 11 -15.87 19.05 0.28
C ARG A 11 -14.70 18.47 1.06
N SER A 12 -14.91 18.28 2.38
CA SER A 12 -14.09 17.38 3.17
C SER A 12 -13.91 16.10 2.36
N TRP A 13 -12.69 15.81 1.94
CA TRP A 13 -12.34 14.51 1.42
C TRP A 13 -12.49 13.53 2.58
N ASN A 14 -13.73 13.22 2.93
CA ASN A 14 -14.05 12.09 3.75
C ASN A 14 -13.35 10.88 3.15
N ARG A 15 -12.88 9.97 3.99
CA ARG A 15 -12.29 8.70 3.57
C ARG A 15 -13.01 8.16 2.35
N ILE A 16 -12.22 7.74 1.35
CA ILE A 16 -12.72 7.22 0.08
C ILE A 16 -12.87 5.71 0.26
N ASP A 17 -14.10 5.24 0.44
CA ASP A 17 -14.36 3.84 0.73
C ASP A 17 -13.81 2.89 -0.34
N GLY A 18 -13.80 3.28 -1.62
CA GLY A 18 -13.20 2.49 -2.69
C GLY A 18 -11.68 2.30 -2.56
N VAL A 19 -10.98 3.29 -1.98
CA VAL A 19 -9.55 3.15 -1.65
C VAL A 19 -9.36 2.18 -0.50
N ASP A 20 -10.21 2.25 0.55
CA ASP A 20 -10.16 1.29 1.65
C ASP A 20 -10.52 -0.13 1.18
N CYS A 21 -11.44 -0.29 0.21
CA CYS A 21 -11.73 -1.59 -0.41
C CYS A 21 -10.54 -2.16 -1.19
N LEU A 22 -9.84 -1.35 -1.96
CA LEU A 22 -8.62 -1.78 -2.67
C LEU A 22 -7.53 -2.20 -1.69
N ARG A 23 -7.36 -1.50 -0.58
CA ARG A 23 -6.43 -1.88 0.49
C ARG A 23 -6.83 -3.20 1.16
N ALA A 24 -8.14 -3.43 1.35
CA ALA A 24 -8.64 -4.70 1.86
C ALA A 24 -8.39 -5.86 0.88
N LEU A 25 -8.59 -5.63 -0.41
CA LEU A 25 -8.25 -6.59 -1.45
C LEU A 25 -6.75 -6.92 -1.45
N ALA A 26 -5.92 -5.90 -1.38
CA ALA A 26 -4.45 -6.04 -1.36
C ALA A 26 -3.98 -6.86 -0.16
N ILE A 27 -4.43 -6.55 1.06
CA ILE A 27 -4.04 -7.32 2.25
C ILE A 27 -4.58 -8.74 2.23
N PHE A 28 -5.76 -8.98 1.63
CA PHE A 28 -6.31 -10.30 1.46
C PHE A 28 -5.38 -11.19 0.61
N TYR A 29 -4.89 -10.70 -0.54
CA TYR A 29 -3.95 -11.43 -1.38
C TYR A 29 -2.60 -11.69 -0.69
N VAL A 30 -2.10 -10.72 0.09
CA VAL A 30 -0.89 -10.90 0.90
C VAL A 30 -1.09 -12.02 1.94
N LEU A 31 -2.21 -12.03 2.66
CA LEU A 31 -2.52 -13.08 3.62
C LEU A 31 -2.64 -14.45 2.95
N LEU A 32 -3.36 -14.54 1.83
CA LEU A 32 -3.49 -15.80 1.07
C LEU A 32 -2.14 -16.34 0.62
N ASN A 33 -1.26 -15.47 0.13
CA ASN A 33 0.08 -15.86 -0.29
C ASN A 33 0.89 -16.45 0.86
N HIS A 34 0.97 -15.77 1.99
CA HIS A 34 1.73 -16.27 3.14
C HIS A 34 1.12 -17.51 3.77
N ILE A 35 -0.20 -17.66 3.79
CA ILE A 35 -0.89 -18.89 4.18
C ILE A 35 -0.53 -20.03 3.22
N GLY A 36 -0.60 -19.77 1.92
CA GLY A 36 -0.27 -20.75 0.88
C GLY A 36 1.18 -21.24 0.97
N LEU A 37 2.14 -20.33 1.18
CA LEU A 37 3.54 -20.68 1.41
C LEU A 37 3.72 -21.55 2.64
N GLN A 38 3.04 -21.23 3.75
CA GLN A 38 3.11 -22.05 4.95
C GLN A 38 2.47 -23.43 4.79
N LEU A 39 1.37 -23.55 4.03
CA LEU A 39 0.80 -24.86 3.66
C LEU A 39 1.80 -25.73 2.90
N ILE A 40 2.57 -25.12 1.99
CA ILE A 40 3.62 -25.83 1.24
C ILE A 40 4.75 -26.25 2.16
N PHE A 41 5.29 -25.35 2.97
CA PHE A 41 6.34 -25.66 3.93
C PHE A 41 5.92 -26.72 4.96
N ALA A 42 4.64 -26.72 5.32
CA ALA A 42 4.05 -27.74 6.17
C ALA A 42 3.84 -29.10 5.47
N GLY A 43 4.02 -29.19 4.15
CA GLY A 43 3.82 -30.42 3.39
C GLY A 43 2.35 -30.84 3.26
N VAL A 44 1.39 -29.90 3.39
CA VAL A 44 -0.04 -30.18 3.20
C VAL A 44 -0.34 -30.35 1.71
N PRO A 45 -0.95 -31.49 1.27
CA PRO A 45 -1.13 -31.79 -0.16
C PRO A 45 -2.35 -31.09 -0.77
N PHE A 46 -2.63 -29.84 -0.37
CA PHE A 46 -3.82 -29.08 -0.82
C PHE A 46 -3.85 -28.81 -2.33
N ARG A 47 -2.69 -28.71 -2.98
CA ARG A 47 -2.58 -28.46 -4.41
C ARG A 47 -3.24 -29.54 -5.28
N GLN A 48 -3.30 -30.78 -4.79
CA GLN A 48 -3.88 -31.93 -5.52
C GLN A 48 -5.41 -31.98 -5.37
N HIS A 49 -5.96 -31.30 -4.36
CA HIS A 49 -7.36 -31.39 -3.97
C HIS A 49 -8.17 -30.13 -4.21
N LEU A 50 -7.51 -29.00 -4.48
CA LEU A 50 -8.16 -27.74 -4.79
C LEU A 50 -8.08 -27.47 -6.32
N PRO A 51 -9.10 -26.83 -6.90
CA PRO A 51 -9.02 -26.36 -8.29
C PRO A 51 -7.76 -25.56 -8.54
N ARG A 52 -7.10 -25.82 -9.66
CA ARG A 52 -5.84 -25.15 -10.04
C ARG A 52 -5.98 -23.62 -9.98
N LEU A 53 -7.14 -23.10 -10.39
CA LEU A 53 -7.49 -21.69 -10.34
C LEU A 53 -7.36 -21.11 -8.91
N LEU A 54 -7.87 -21.81 -7.89
CA LEU A 54 -7.78 -21.35 -6.51
C LEU A 54 -6.35 -21.40 -5.96
N VAL A 55 -5.55 -22.37 -6.41
CA VAL A 55 -4.18 -22.54 -5.92
C VAL A 55 -3.23 -21.56 -6.57
N THR A 56 -3.27 -21.44 -7.89
CA THR A 56 -2.35 -20.58 -8.64
C THR A 56 -2.78 -19.12 -8.59
N ASP A 57 -4.06 -18.84 -8.81
CA ASP A 57 -4.52 -17.48 -9.06
C ASP A 57 -4.85 -16.72 -7.77
N LEU A 58 -5.21 -17.41 -6.68
CA LEU A 58 -5.46 -16.74 -5.40
C LEU A 58 -4.26 -16.75 -4.47
N ILE A 59 -3.51 -17.86 -4.41
CA ILE A 59 -2.46 -18.03 -3.41
C ILE A 59 -1.16 -17.33 -3.83
N TRP A 60 -0.81 -17.39 -5.12
CA TRP A 60 0.48 -16.86 -5.60
C TRP A 60 0.46 -15.38 -5.98
N GLN A 61 -0.66 -14.67 -5.81
CA GLN A 61 -0.80 -13.28 -6.24
C GLN A 61 -0.47 -12.23 -5.16
N GLY A 62 0.24 -12.63 -4.08
CA GLY A 62 0.61 -11.70 -3.00
C GLY A 62 1.38 -10.49 -3.48
N GLN A 63 2.32 -10.69 -4.40
CA GLN A 63 3.10 -9.62 -5.00
C GLN A 63 2.23 -8.62 -5.77
N ARG A 64 1.24 -9.09 -6.53
CA ARG A 64 0.27 -8.23 -7.23
C ARG A 64 -0.63 -7.49 -6.24
N GLY A 65 -0.93 -8.09 -5.06
CA GLY A 65 -1.56 -7.39 -3.94
C GLY A 65 -0.74 -6.19 -3.46
N VAL A 66 0.58 -6.35 -3.34
CA VAL A 66 1.49 -5.25 -2.96
C VAL A 66 1.49 -4.13 -4.00
N GLN A 67 1.36 -4.43 -5.30
CA GLN A 67 1.25 -3.40 -6.34
C GLN A 67 0.00 -2.52 -6.18
N ILE A 68 -1.12 -3.10 -5.71
CA ILE A 68 -2.32 -2.31 -5.35
C ILE A 68 -1.99 -1.36 -4.20
N PHE A 69 -1.25 -1.82 -3.17
CA PHE A 69 -0.80 -0.95 -2.09
C PHE A 69 0.06 0.21 -2.60
N PHE A 70 1.00 -0.05 -3.49
CA PHE A 70 1.85 0.98 -4.07
C PHE A 70 1.06 2.04 -4.86
N ALA A 71 0.10 1.63 -5.68
CA ALA A 71 -0.79 2.56 -6.39
C ALA A 71 -1.63 3.41 -5.42
N VAL A 72 -2.22 2.79 -4.40
CA VAL A 72 -2.96 3.49 -3.34
C VAL A 72 -2.05 4.44 -2.56
N SER A 73 -0.83 4.02 -2.26
CA SER A 73 0.16 4.82 -1.53
C SER A 73 0.54 6.09 -2.29
N GLY A 74 0.87 5.96 -3.59
CA GLY A 74 1.14 7.10 -4.47
C GLY A 74 -0.04 8.07 -4.55
N PHE A 75 -1.26 7.55 -4.67
CA PHE A 75 -2.48 8.35 -4.67
C PHE A 75 -2.68 9.10 -3.35
N LEU A 76 -2.58 8.42 -2.23
CA LEU A 76 -2.82 9.01 -0.91
C LEU A 76 -1.76 10.06 -0.53
N ILE A 77 -0.49 9.81 -0.83
CA ILE A 77 0.57 10.76 -0.52
C ILE A 77 0.41 12.07 -1.30
N THR A 78 0.10 11.95 -2.59
CA THR A 78 -0.07 13.11 -3.48
C THR A 78 -1.36 13.87 -3.14
N SER A 79 -2.49 13.18 -3.01
CA SER A 79 -3.78 13.82 -2.68
C SER A 79 -3.77 14.47 -1.30
N THR A 80 -3.10 13.88 -0.30
CA THR A 80 -2.93 14.48 1.02
C THR A 80 -2.01 15.69 0.98
N SER A 81 -0.94 15.65 0.19
CA SER A 81 -0.03 16.78 0.00
C SER A 81 -0.73 17.95 -0.67
N LEU A 82 -1.49 17.71 -1.74
CA LEU A 82 -2.28 18.74 -2.39
C LEU A 82 -3.29 19.42 -1.46
N ARG A 83 -3.98 18.63 -0.63
CA ARG A 83 -4.93 19.18 0.36
C ARG A 83 -4.27 20.02 1.43
N ARG A 84 -3.11 19.57 1.92
CA ARG A 84 -2.43 20.21 3.05
C ARG A 84 -1.72 21.50 2.65
N TRP A 85 -1.11 21.52 1.47
CA TRP A 85 -0.26 22.62 1.02
C TRP A 85 -0.82 23.38 -0.21
N GLY A 86 -1.99 23.01 -0.71
CA GLY A 86 -2.60 23.62 -1.89
C GLY A 86 -1.93 23.24 -3.22
N SER A 87 -0.61 23.08 -3.23
CA SER A 87 0.15 22.62 -4.41
C SER A 87 1.36 21.78 -4.00
N LEU A 88 1.85 20.93 -4.90
CA LEU A 88 3.04 20.12 -4.63
C LEU A 88 4.32 20.98 -4.47
N ALA A 89 4.41 22.09 -5.16
CA ALA A 89 5.54 23.03 -5.02
C ALA A 89 5.65 23.66 -3.62
N GLN A 90 4.55 23.70 -2.87
CA GLN A 90 4.48 24.25 -1.51
C GLN A 90 4.67 23.18 -0.42
N VAL A 91 4.91 21.93 -0.79
CA VAL A 91 5.19 20.87 0.18
C VAL A 91 6.39 21.26 1.03
N ARG A 92 6.23 21.23 2.34
CA ARG A 92 7.31 21.49 3.30
C ARG A 92 7.96 20.17 3.69
N PRO A 93 9.21 19.88 3.25
CA PRO A 93 9.84 18.58 3.49
C PRO A 93 9.89 18.21 4.96
N ARG A 94 10.18 19.17 5.83
CA ARG A 94 10.27 18.96 7.28
C ARG A 94 8.94 18.45 7.86
N ASP A 95 7.84 19.11 7.52
CA ASP A 95 6.51 18.73 7.99
C ASP A 95 6.05 17.40 7.37
N PHE A 96 6.39 17.19 6.09
CA PHE A 96 6.11 15.95 5.39
C PHE A 96 6.78 14.75 6.06
N TYR A 97 8.10 14.85 6.31
CA TYR A 97 8.84 13.79 6.99
C TYR A 97 8.37 13.57 8.42
N ALA A 98 8.08 14.63 9.16
CA ALA A 98 7.55 14.54 10.52
C ALA A 98 6.24 13.75 10.59
N ILE A 99 5.30 14.03 9.68
CA ILE A 99 4.01 13.32 9.61
C ILE A 99 4.19 11.85 9.26
N ARG A 100 5.07 11.55 8.29
CA ARG A 100 5.36 10.17 7.87
C ARG A 100 6.07 9.40 8.95
N PHE A 101 7.09 9.98 9.56
CA PHE A 101 7.82 9.39 10.67
C PHE A 101 6.87 9.06 11.84
N ALA A 102 6.02 10.01 12.24
CA ALA A 102 5.06 9.77 13.33
C ALA A 102 4.10 8.60 13.03
N ARG A 103 3.75 8.38 11.76
CA ARG A 103 2.84 7.31 11.36
C ARG A 103 3.50 5.94 11.26
N ILE A 104 4.73 5.88 10.75
CA ILE A 104 5.37 4.63 10.32
C ILE A 104 6.37 4.15 11.35
N ALA A 105 7.26 5.03 11.83
CA ALA A 105 8.38 4.68 12.66
C ALA A 105 8.02 3.95 13.97
N PRO A 106 6.97 4.32 14.72
CA PRO A 106 6.68 3.65 16.00
C PRO A 106 6.46 2.15 15.81
N LEU A 107 5.57 1.74 14.91
CA LEU A 107 5.29 0.32 14.70
C LEU A 107 6.44 -0.40 14.01
N PHE A 108 7.13 0.26 13.08
CA PHE A 108 8.30 -0.30 12.41
C PHE A 108 9.41 -0.64 13.41
N PHE A 109 9.79 0.27 14.29
CA PHE A 109 10.81 0.00 15.30
C PHE A 109 10.35 -1.03 16.34
N ALA A 110 9.10 -0.99 16.78
CA ALA A 110 8.55 -2.02 17.66
C ALA A 110 8.63 -3.40 17.01
N LEU A 111 8.28 -3.50 15.73
CA LEU A 111 8.40 -4.75 14.96
C LEU A 111 9.85 -5.24 14.92
N LEU A 112 10.83 -4.38 14.60
CA LEU A 112 12.24 -4.76 14.57
C LEU A 112 12.73 -5.28 15.92
N VAL A 113 12.30 -4.66 17.03
CA VAL A 113 12.62 -5.12 18.39
C VAL A 113 12.03 -6.50 18.63
N VAL A 114 10.75 -6.71 18.34
CA VAL A 114 10.08 -8.01 18.54
C VAL A 114 10.72 -9.10 17.67
N LEU A 115 10.97 -8.83 16.40
CA LEU A 115 11.64 -9.77 15.50
C LEU A 115 13.06 -10.13 15.99
N SER A 116 13.80 -9.14 16.51
CA SER A 116 15.14 -9.37 17.07
C SER A 116 15.09 -10.25 18.31
N VAL A 117 14.16 -10.00 19.22
CA VAL A 117 13.96 -10.82 20.43
C VAL A 117 13.60 -12.27 20.06
N LEU A 118 12.67 -12.46 19.11
CA LEU A 118 12.28 -13.80 18.65
C LEU A 118 13.44 -14.53 17.95
N HIS A 119 14.26 -13.79 17.17
CA HIS A 119 15.49 -14.35 16.58
C HIS A 119 16.46 -14.82 17.64
N LEU A 120 16.77 -13.98 18.65
CA LEU A 120 17.70 -14.31 19.73
C LEU A 120 17.18 -15.44 20.61
N ALA A 121 15.87 -15.55 20.78
CA ALA A 121 15.22 -16.65 21.48
C ALA A 121 15.17 -17.96 20.65
N GLY A 122 15.67 -17.95 19.41
CA GLY A 122 15.68 -19.13 18.55
C GLY A 122 14.29 -19.59 18.08
N VAL A 123 13.28 -18.70 18.07
CA VAL A 123 11.92 -19.07 17.69
C VAL A 123 11.87 -19.41 16.19
N PRO A 124 11.39 -20.63 15.81
CA PRO A 124 11.29 -21.04 14.42
C PRO A 124 10.52 -20.02 13.56
N HIS A 125 10.89 -19.86 12.29
CA HIS A 125 10.35 -18.90 11.32
C HIS A 125 10.69 -17.42 11.59
N PHE A 126 11.39 -17.10 12.72
CA PHE A 126 11.88 -15.75 13.00
C PHE A 126 13.41 -15.66 12.97
N VAL A 127 14.10 -16.82 12.99
CA VAL A 127 15.56 -16.90 12.99
C VAL A 127 16.11 -16.62 11.60
N VAL A 128 16.87 -15.55 11.45
CA VAL A 128 17.60 -15.23 10.22
C VAL A 128 18.83 -16.13 10.12
N SER A 129 18.95 -16.86 8.99
CA SER A 129 20.03 -17.80 8.78
C SER A 129 21.41 -17.11 8.76
N PRO A 130 22.44 -17.69 9.37
CA PRO A 130 23.82 -17.21 9.21
C PRO A 130 24.29 -17.17 7.75
N ARG A 131 23.73 -18.00 6.86
CA ARG A 131 24.04 -18.00 5.43
C ARG A 131 23.71 -16.68 4.73
N VAL A 132 22.70 -15.97 5.22
CA VAL A 132 22.32 -14.63 4.74
C VAL A 132 22.76 -13.54 5.76
N GLY A 133 23.81 -13.81 6.53
CA GLY A 133 24.46 -12.85 7.43
C GLY A 133 23.75 -12.60 8.76
N GLY A 134 22.76 -13.43 9.13
CA GLY A 134 22.11 -13.38 10.45
C GLY A 134 21.39 -12.08 10.78
N LEU A 135 21.11 -11.86 12.06
CA LEU A 135 20.34 -10.71 12.57
C LEU A 135 20.93 -9.36 12.16
N LYS A 136 22.27 -9.23 12.19
CA LYS A 136 22.96 -7.98 11.84
C LYS A 136 22.65 -7.54 10.42
N SER A 137 22.64 -8.48 9.47
CA SER A 137 22.34 -8.20 8.07
C SER A 137 20.85 -7.83 7.87
N ALA A 138 19.93 -8.52 8.55
CA ALA A 138 18.50 -8.20 8.49
C ALA A 138 18.21 -6.81 9.06
N LEU A 139 18.76 -6.47 10.23
CA LEU A 139 18.61 -5.13 10.81
C LEU A 139 19.23 -4.05 9.94
N ASN A 140 20.44 -4.28 9.40
CA ASN A 140 21.08 -3.32 8.50
C ASN A 140 20.22 -3.12 7.23
N ALA A 141 19.75 -4.19 6.60
CA ALA A 141 18.92 -4.11 5.40
C ALA A 141 17.60 -3.36 5.67
N ALA A 142 16.93 -3.64 6.81
CA ALA A 142 15.69 -2.98 7.19
C ALA A 142 15.90 -1.49 7.51
N LEU A 143 16.87 -1.14 8.35
CA LEU A 143 17.14 0.24 8.76
C LEU A 143 17.67 1.12 7.62
N THR A 144 18.33 0.51 6.62
CA THR A 144 18.82 1.23 5.44
C THR A 144 17.87 1.15 4.26
N LEU A 145 16.65 0.62 4.46
CA LEU A 145 15.61 0.47 3.43
C LEU A 145 16.07 -0.35 2.21
N ARG A 146 16.89 -1.39 2.41
CA ARG A 146 17.50 -2.18 1.34
C ARG A 146 17.14 -3.67 1.39
N VAL A 147 16.00 -4.03 2.01
CA VAL A 147 15.62 -5.44 2.18
C VAL A 147 15.56 -6.15 0.82
N GLY A 148 14.77 -5.67 -0.14
CA GLY A 148 14.65 -6.31 -1.45
C GLY A 148 15.97 -6.40 -2.23
N LEU A 149 16.82 -5.35 -2.16
CA LEU A 149 18.14 -5.36 -2.77
C LEU A 149 19.08 -6.39 -2.11
N PHE A 150 18.99 -6.53 -0.80
CA PHE A 150 19.78 -7.50 -0.05
C PHE A 150 19.36 -8.93 -0.42
N GLU A 151 18.06 -9.21 -0.42
CA GLU A 151 17.50 -10.53 -0.73
C GLU A 151 17.80 -10.95 -2.17
N ALA A 152 17.74 -10.03 -3.11
CA ALA A 152 18.10 -10.29 -4.50
C ALA A 152 19.56 -10.72 -4.67
N ARG A 153 20.45 -10.36 -3.75
CA ARG A 153 21.89 -10.69 -3.83
C ARG A 153 22.29 -11.87 -2.96
N HIS A 154 21.62 -12.08 -1.84
CA HIS A 154 22.06 -13.03 -0.82
C HIS A 154 21.04 -14.12 -0.50
N GLY A 155 19.81 -14.02 -1.03
CA GLY A 155 18.70 -14.92 -0.73
C GLY A 155 17.74 -14.36 0.30
N TYR A 156 16.58 -15.02 0.41
CA TYR A 156 15.45 -14.56 1.21
C TYR A 156 15.73 -14.60 2.73
N PHE A 157 15.25 -13.59 3.41
CA PHE A 157 15.01 -13.65 4.84
C PHE A 157 13.80 -14.55 5.17
N PRO A 158 13.60 -14.93 6.44
CA PRO A 158 12.33 -15.52 6.86
C PRO A 158 11.16 -14.60 6.51
N GLY A 159 10.00 -15.16 6.14
CA GLY A 159 8.84 -14.38 5.72
C GLY A 159 8.41 -13.26 6.68
N SER A 160 8.70 -13.41 7.98
CA SER A 160 8.48 -12.38 9.00
C SER A 160 9.36 -11.13 8.84
N TRP A 161 10.53 -11.24 8.24
CA TRP A 161 11.46 -10.17 7.90
C TRP A 161 11.31 -9.74 6.45
N ASP A 162 11.06 -10.70 5.55
CA ASP A 162 10.89 -10.50 4.11
C ASP A 162 9.82 -9.45 3.80
N ILE A 163 8.68 -9.44 4.51
CA ILE A 163 7.63 -8.42 4.31
C ILE A 163 8.11 -6.98 4.32
N LEU A 164 9.28 -6.69 4.90
CA LEU A 164 9.84 -5.33 4.98
C LEU A 164 10.40 -4.82 3.65
N TRP A 165 10.51 -5.69 2.61
CA TRP A 165 10.99 -5.24 1.29
C TRP A 165 10.06 -4.17 0.68
N SER A 166 8.74 -4.34 0.80
CA SER A 166 7.78 -3.39 0.23
C SER A 166 7.80 -2.05 0.94
N LEU A 167 7.95 -2.08 2.28
CA LEU A 167 8.13 -0.85 3.06
C LEU A 167 9.43 -0.13 2.64
N SER A 168 10.49 -0.87 2.32
CA SER A 168 11.73 -0.28 1.80
C SER A 168 11.50 0.49 0.50
N VAL A 169 10.68 -0.03 -0.41
CA VAL A 169 10.31 0.64 -1.67
C VAL A 169 9.51 1.92 -1.40
N GLU A 170 8.47 1.83 -0.56
CA GLU A 170 7.62 2.99 -0.22
C GLU A 170 8.41 4.10 0.46
N GLU A 171 9.21 3.77 1.47
CA GLU A 171 9.97 4.78 2.23
C GLU A 171 11.06 5.42 1.39
N MET A 172 11.68 4.66 0.46
CA MET A 172 12.60 5.22 -0.51
C MET A 172 11.90 6.24 -1.40
N PHE A 173 10.69 5.95 -1.90
CA PHE A 173 9.89 6.91 -2.64
C PHE A 173 9.55 8.15 -1.80
N TYR A 174 9.13 7.97 -0.54
CA TYR A 174 8.78 9.07 0.36
C TYR A 174 9.96 9.96 0.69
N LEU A 175 11.17 9.40 0.73
CA LEU A 175 12.39 10.17 0.95
C LEU A 175 12.64 11.18 -0.18
N PHE A 176 12.39 10.79 -1.42
CA PHE A 176 12.62 11.65 -2.57
C PHE A 176 11.42 12.51 -2.98
N PHE A 177 10.19 12.11 -2.65
CA PHE A 177 8.97 12.79 -3.10
C PHE A 177 8.91 14.29 -2.76
N PRO A 178 9.13 14.76 -1.51
CA PRO A 178 9.04 16.18 -1.18
C PRO A 178 10.17 17.00 -1.81
N ILE A 179 11.33 16.39 -2.09
CA ILE A 179 12.44 17.02 -2.77
C ILE A 179 12.08 17.19 -4.25
N ALA A 180 11.64 16.12 -4.90
CA ALA A 180 11.22 16.13 -6.30
C ALA A 180 10.03 17.07 -6.55
N SER A 181 9.10 17.19 -5.61
CA SER A 181 7.94 18.08 -5.74
C SER A 181 8.30 19.58 -5.76
N ARG A 182 9.48 19.94 -5.24
CA ARG A 182 9.97 21.32 -5.20
C ARG A 182 10.90 21.68 -6.36
N LEU A 183 11.19 20.75 -7.26
CA LEU A 183 12.01 21.04 -8.42
C LEU A 183 11.38 22.17 -9.27
N PRO A 184 12.21 23.03 -9.89
CA PRO A 184 11.72 24.14 -10.70
C PRO A 184 10.85 23.66 -11.87
N GLY A 185 9.90 24.48 -12.31
CA GLY A 185 9.01 24.15 -13.44
C GLY A 185 7.56 23.88 -13.06
N ARG A 186 7.06 24.40 -11.93
CA ARG A 186 5.63 24.35 -11.52
C ARG A 186 5.04 22.92 -11.52
N GLY A 187 5.82 21.94 -11.12
CA GLY A 187 5.39 20.52 -11.05
C GLY A 187 5.51 19.76 -12.37
N LYS A 188 5.85 20.40 -13.51
CA LYS A 188 6.00 19.69 -14.78
C LYS A 188 7.11 18.63 -14.73
N LEU A 189 8.24 18.97 -14.14
CA LEU A 189 9.36 18.03 -14.01
C LEU A 189 8.97 16.82 -13.14
N LEU A 190 8.23 17.02 -12.06
CA LEU A 190 7.72 15.90 -11.26
C LEU A 190 6.80 14.99 -12.09
N VAL A 191 5.89 15.56 -12.89
CA VAL A 191 5.02 14.77 -13.78
C VAL A 191 5.84 13.97 -14.79
N ILE A 192 6.89 14.58 -15.37
CA ILE A 192 7.81 13.89 -16.31
C ILE A 192 8.53 12.73 -15.61
N LEU A 193 9.05 12.97 -14.39
CA LEU A 193 9.70 11.92 -13.60
C LEU A 193 8.74 10.78 -13.26
N LEU A 194 7.52 11.09 -12.82
CA LEU A 194 6.49 10.07 -12.54
C LEU A 194 6.10 9.30 -13.80
N ALA A 195 5.92 9.96 -14.94
CA ALA A 195 5.67 9.30 -16.21
C ALA A 195 6.87 8.43 -16.63
N GLY A 196 8.09 8.91 -16.41
CA GLY A 196 9.31 8.14 -16.62
C GLY A 196 9.35 6.86 -15.79
N PHE A 197 9.02 6.92 -14.50
CA PHE A 197 8.94 5.72 -13.65
C PHE A 197 7.83 4.76 -14.09
N ALA A 198 6.66 5.29 -14.50
CA ALA A 198 5.56 4.46 -14.99
C ALA A 198 5.96 3.65 -16.24
N VAL A 199 6.77 4.24 -17.12
CA VAL A 199 7.29 3.56 -18.32
C VAL A 199 8.48 2.65 -17.97
N ALA A 200 9.37 3.08 -17.07
CA ALA A 200 10.58 2.33 -16.73
C ALA A 200 10.30 1.02 -15.96
N GLY A 201 9.19 0.92 -15.22
CA GLY A 201 8.87 -0.26 -14.41
C GLY A 201 8.87 -1.59 -15.19
N PRO A 202 8.11 -1.73 -16.29
CA PRO A 202 8.12 -2.93 -17.11
C PRO A 202 9.52 -3.31 -17.62
N PHE A 203 10.28 -2.32 -18.10
CA PHE A 203 11.67 -2.54 -18.55
C PHE A 203 12.58 -3.00 -17.41
N ALA A 204 12.41 -2.43 -16.21
CA ALA A 204 13.19 -2.84 -15.06
C ALA A 204 12.91 -4.31 -14.68
N ARG A 205 11.64 -4.72 -14.76
CA ARG A 205 11.24 -6.11 -14.47
C ARG A 205 11.69 -7.13 -15.50
N THR A 206 12.00 -6.72 -16.71
CA THR A 206 12.45 -7.63 -17.78
C THR A 206 13.94 -7.53 -18.04
N MET A 207 14.47 -6.35 -18.30
CA MET A 207 15.84 -6.18 -18.81
C MET A 207 16.90 -6.10 -17.71
N LEU A 208 16.50 -5.62 -16.49
CA LEU A 208 17.47 -5.42 -15.39
C LEU A 208 17.53 -6.59 -14.40
N THR A 209 16.74 -7.63 -14.63
CA THR A 209 16.65 -8.76 -13.68
C THR A 209 17.77 -9.76 -13.82
N HIS A 210 18.41 -9.85 -14.99
CA HIS A 210 19.42 -10.87 -15.30
C HIS A 210 18.99 -12.30 -14.90
N GLY A 211 17.68 -12.61 -15.04
CA GLY A 211 17.11 -13.91 -14.67
C GLY A 211 16.88 -14.10 -13.17
N ASN A 212 17.09 -13.08 -12.33
CA ASN A 212 16.85 -13.17 -10.89
C ASN A 212 15.39 -12.79 -10.56
N PRO A 213 14.53 -13.74 -10.12
CA PRO A 213 13.12 -13.48 -9.83
C PRO A 213 12.94 -12.51 -8.65
N VAL A 214 13.81 -12.58 -7.64
CA VAL A 214 13.75 -11.66 -6.48
C VAL A 214 14.00 -10.22 -6.92
N TRP A 215 14.97 -10.01 -7.78
CA TRP A 215 15.24 -8.70 -8.36
C TRP A 215 14.06 -8.18 -9.16
N ARG A 216 13.41 -9.04 -9.94
CA ARG A 216 12.21 -8.70 -10.70
C ARG A 216 11.09 -8.16 -9.79
N GLU A 217 10.83 -8.85 -8.70
CA GLU A 217 9.69 -8.58 -7.83
C GLU A 217 9.97 -7.45 -6.82
N TYR A 218 11.19 -7.36 -6.28
CA TYR A 218 11.54 -6.53 -5.12
C TYR A 218 12.38 -5.30 -5.47
N SER A 219 12.72 -5.11 -6.75
CA SER A 219 13.51 -3.94 -7.14
C SER A 219 12.72 -2.65 -6.99
N TYR A 220 13.40 -1.59 -6.54
CA TYR A 220 12.78 -0.27 -6.43
C TYR A 220 12.19 0.19 -7.77
N LEU A 221 13.01 0.13 -8.82
CA LEU A 221 12.59 0.64 -10.13
C LEU A 221 11.43 -0.18 -10.71
N GLY A 222 11.43 -1.51 -10.48
CA GLY A 222 10.36 -2.40 -10.91
C GLY A 222 9.02 -2.20 -10.18
N SER A 223 9.04 -1.50 -9.04
CA SER A 223 7.84 -1.24 -8.22
C SER A 223 7.43 0.24 -8.22
N MET A 224 8.30 1.14 -8.70
CA MET A 224 8.03 2.58 -8.72
C MET A 224 6.93 2.99 -9.70
N ASP A 225 6.66 2.20 -10.73
CA ASP A 225 5.59 2.46 -11.70
C ASP A 225 4.21 2.53 -11.03
N ALA A 226 3.92 1.61 -10.12
CA ALA A 226 2.64 1.59 -9.42
C ALA A 226 2.47 2.83 -8.53
N ILE A 227 3.51 3.22 -7.77
CA ILE A 227 3.47 4.43 -6.96
C ILE A 227 3.31 5.67 -7.83
N ALA A 228 4.07 5.74 -8.93
CA ALA A 228 4.02 6.85 -9.88
C ALA A 228 2.65 6.99 -10.54
N LEU A 229 2.03 5.89 -10.98
CA LEU A 229 0.66 5.86 -11.51
C LEU A 229 -0.35 6.35 -10.47
N GLY A 230 -0.22 5.95 -9.22
CA GLY A 230 -1.02 6.45 -8.12
C GLY A 230 -0.89 7.97 -7.94
N CYS A 231 0.34 8.50 -7.97
CA CYS A 231 0.60 9.95 -7.91
C CYS A 231 -0.04 10.70 -9.09
N LEU A 232 0.15 10.21 -10.32
CA LEU A 232 -0.45 10.79 -11.52
C LEU A 232 -1.98 10.77 -11.44
N THR A 233 -2.56 9.68 -10.94
CA THR A 233 -4.00 9.58 -10.69
C THR A 233 -4.50 10.68 -9.75
N ALA A 234 -3.80 10.93 -8.65
CA ALA A 234 -4.17 12.00 -7.71
C ALA A 234 -4.13 13.39 -8.36
N LEU A 235 -3.13 13.65 -9.21
CA LEU A 235 -3.03 14.90 -9.96
C LEU A 235 -4.17 15.06 -10.97
N ILE A 236 -4.54 13.98 -11.66
CA ILE A 236 -5.61 13.98 -12.66
C ILE A 236 -6.98 14.21 -12.01
N VAL A 237 -7.28 13.55 -10.87
CA VAL A 237 -8.61 13.64 -10.25
C VAL A 237 -8.79 14.86 -9.36
N SER A 238 -7.72 15.59 -9.05
CA SER A 238 -7.77 16.75 -8.18
C SER A 238 -8.75 17.81 -8.69
N GLY A 239 -9.77 18.11 -7.90
CA GLY A 239 -10.81 19.11 -8.23
C GLY A 239 -11.76 18.71 -9.36
N ARG A 240 -11.73 17.46 -9.83
CA ARG A 240 -12.60 17.01 -10.94
C ARG A 240 -13.79 16.18 -10.43
N THR A 241 -14.89 16.30 -11.14
CA THR A 241 -16.05 15.43 -11.04
C THR A 241 -16.27 14.80 -12.41
N LEU A 242 -16.52 13.49 -12.44
CA LEU A 242 -16.78 12.77 -13.68
C LEU A 242 -18.26 12.39 -13.78
N SER A 243 -18.74 12.18 -15.00
CA SER A 243 -20.12 11.70 -15.23
C SER A 243 -20.32 10.32 -14.63
N ARG A 244 -21.56 9.98 -14.29
CA ARG A 244 -21.89 8.64 -13.76
C ARG A 244 -21.52 7.52 -14.72
N MET A 245 -21.72 7.74 -16.03
CA MET A 245 -21.37 6.77 -17.05
C MET A 245 -19.88 6.51 -17.09
N LEU A 246 -19.06 7.57 -17.11
CA LEU A 246 -17.61 7.45 -17.11
C LEU A 246 -17.11 6.76 -15.83
N ASN A 247 -17.63 7.13 -14.65
CA ASN A 247 -17.28 6.46 -13.42
C ASN A 247 -17.60 4.95 -13.44
N ARG A 248 -18.75 4.55 -13.99
CA ARG A 248 -19.10 3.13 -14.15
C ARG A 248 -18.14 2.41 -15.10
N SER A 249 -17.83 3.02 -16.24
CA SER A 249 -16.87 2.45 -17.19
C SER A 249 -15.49 2.27 -16.57
N LEU A 250 -15.00 3.27 -15.81
CA LEU A 250 -13.72 3.17 -15.09
C LEU A 250 -13.70 2.05 -14.06
N VAL A 251 -14.80 1.86 -13.31
CA VAL A 251 -14.90 0.72 -12.36
C VAL A 251 -14.89 -0.60 -13.11
N VAL A 252 -15.69 -0.75 -14.17
CA VAL A 252 -15.75 -2.00 -14.94
C VAL A 252 -14.40 -2.33 -15.57
N CYS A 253 -13.77 -1.36 -16.25
CA CYS A 253 -12.45 -1.56 -16.84
C CYS A 253 -11.38 -1.85 -15.77
N GLY A 254 -11.41 -1.11 -14.66
CA GLY A 254 -10.48 -1.32 -13.56
C GLY A 254 -10.61 -2.70 -12.92
N LEU A 255 -11.84 -3.13 -12.65
CA LEU A 255 -12.10 -4.48 -12.12
C LEU A 255 -11.76 -5.58 -13.15
N ALA A 256 -11.99 -5.35 -14.43
CA ALA A 256 -11.59 -6.29 -15.48
C ALA A 256 -10.07 -6.47 -15.54
N LEU A 257 -9.29 -5.38 -15.48
CA LEU A 257 -7.82 -5.44 -15.46
C LEU A 257 -7.29 -6.11 -14.17
N LEU A 258 -7.88 -5.79 -13.03
CA LEU A 258 -7.53 -6.46 -11.77
C LEU A 258 -7.85 -7.95 -11.84
N SER A 259 -9.04 -8.33 -12.32
CA SER A 259 -9.44 -9.74 -12.45
C SER A 259 -8.56 -10.50 -13.43
N LEU A 260 -8.16 -9.88 -14.54
CA LEU A 260 -7.25 -10.47 -15.53
C LEU A 260 -5.95 -10.99 -14.88
N CYS A 261 -5.36 -10.18 -14.01
CA CYS A 261 -4.08 -10.54 -13.39
C CYS A 261 -4.21 -11.26 -12.04
N LEU A 262 -5.33 -11.08 -11.31
CA LEU A 262 -5.51 -11.66 -9.98
C LEU A 262 -6.30 -12.98 -9.98
N ILE A 263 -7.11 -13.23 -11.00
CA ILE A 263 -8.02 -14.39 -11.06
C ILE A 263 -7.81 -15.20 -12.34
N PHE A 264 -7.56 -14.53 -13.46
CA PHE A 264 -7.45 -15.17 -14.77
C PHE A 264 -5.99 -15.23 -15.26
N ASP A 265 -5.08 -15.69 -14.38
CA ASP A 265 -3.65 -15.80 -14.68
C ASP A 265 -3.33 -16.59 -15.99
N PRO A 266 -4.06 -17.66 -16.35
CA PRO A 266 -3.86 -18.31 -17.65
C PRO A 266 -4.07 -17.38 -18.86
N VAL A 267 -5.01 -16.42 -18.77
CA VAL A 267 -5.23 -15.43 -19.83
C VAL A 267 -4.12 -14.38 -19.84
N ALA A 268 -3.71 -13.92 -18.64
CA ALA A 268 -2.58 -13.02 -18.50
C ALA A 268 -1.28 -13.63 -19.05
N SER A 269 -1.07 -14.93 -18.82
CA SER A 269 0.07 -15.69 -19.34
C SER A 269 -0.02 -15.86 -20.85
N TRP A 270 -1.22 -16.15 -21.41
CA TRP A 270 -1.42 -16.21 -22.86
C TRP A 270 -1.10 -14.87 -23.54
N LEU A 271 -1.43 -13.74 -22.88
CA LEU A 271 -1.08 -12.39 -23.31
C LEU A 271 0.40 -12.06 -23.07
N ARG A 272 1.18 -12.98 -22.49
CA ARG A 272 2.60 -12.81 -22.14
C ARG A 272 2.89 -11.59 -21.25
N LEU A 273 1.91 -11.18 -20.43
CA LEU A 273 2.04 -9.97 -19.60
C LEU A 273 3.22 -10.06 -18.65
N GLU A 274 3.46 -11.24 -18.10
CA GLU A 274 4.57 -11.49 -17.20
C GLU A 274 5.91 -11.41 -17.92
N GLU A 275 6.05 -12.00 -19.10
CA GLU A 275 7.27 -11.95 -19.89
C GLU A 275 7.61 -10.52 -20.34
N LEU A 276 6.58 -9.72 -20.61
CA LEU A 276 6.72 -8.31 -20.97
C LEU A 276 6.91 -7.39 -19.74
N GLY A 277 6.85 -7.93 -18.51
CA GLY A 277 6.91 -7.17 -17.27
C GLY A 277 5.69 -6.28 -17.03
N LEU A 278 4.59 -6.50 -17.74
CA LEU A 278 3.39 -5.66 -17.73
C LEU A 278 2.35 -6.11 -16.71
N ASP A 279 2.40 -7.32 -16.19
CA ASP A 279 1.45 -7.90 -15.27
C ASP A 279 1.20 -7.01 -14.04
N MET A 280 2.25 -6.54 -13.38
CA MET A 280 2.17 -5.64 -12.23
C MET A 280 1.69 -4.24 -12.61
N THR A 281 2.09 -3.73 -13.79
CA THR A 281 1.63 -2.42 -14.29
C THR A 281 0.14 -2.46 -14.62
N VAL A 282 -0.37 -3.55 -15.21
CA VAL A 282 -1.80 -3.75 -15.48
C VAL A 282 -2.61 -3.73 -14.18
N VAL A 283 -2.13 -4.40 -13.13
CA VAL A 283 -2.72 -4.34 -11.79
C VAL A 283 -2.75 -2.91 -11.25
N ALA A 284 -1.64 -2.18 -11.36
CA ALA A 284 -1.55 -0.79 -10.90
C ALA A 284 -2.50 0.13 -11.67
N VAL A 285 -2.61 -0.02 -13.00
CA VAL A 285 -3.56 0.72 -13.84
C VAL A 285 -4.99 0.38 -13.43
N GLY A 286 -5.32 -0.91 -13.28
CA GLY A 286 -6.65 -1.35 -12.80
C GLY A 286 -7.03 -0.70 -11.47
N ALA A 287 -6.10 -0.71 -10.50
CA ALA A 287 -6.29 -0.03 -9.21
C ALA A 287 -6.49 1.49 -9.38
N CYS A 288 -5.70 2.15 -10.22
CA CYS A 288 -5.82 3.58 -10.50
C CYS A 288 -7.17 3.97 -11.15
N LEU A 289 -7.72 3.14 -12.03
CA LEU A 289 -9.05 3.35 -12.61
C LEU A 289 -10.15 3.29 -11.54
N VAL A 290 -10.09 2.28 -10.65
CA VAL A 290 -11.02 2.16 -9.52
C VAL A 290 -10.87 3.35 -8.55
N ILE A 291 -9.64 3.76 -8.23
CA ILE A 291 -9.34 4.94 -7.40
C ILE A 291 -9.94 6.19 -8.02
N THR A 292 -9.76 6.39 -9.35
CA THR A 292 -10.32 7.53 -10.10
C THR A 292 -11.82 7.62 -9.93
N ALA A 293 -12.52 6.52 -10.19
CA ALA A 293 -13.97 6.45 -10.05
C ALA A 293 -14.42 6.68 -8.61
N ALA A 294 -13.77 6.07 -7.62
CA ALA A 294 -14.11 6.22 -6.21
C ALA A 294 -13.89 7.65 -5.70
N ALA A 295 -12.80 8.31 -6.14
CA ALA A 295 -12.45 9.66 -5.73
C ALA A 295 -13.40 10.72 -6.33
N THR A 296 -13.93 10.48 -7.53
CA THR A 296 -14.76 11.46 -8.26
C THR A 296 -16.26 11.23 -8.09
N SER A 297 -16.70 9.99 -7.74
CA SER A 297 -18.13 9.68 -7.56
C SER A 297 -18.66 9.97 -6.15
N GLY A 298 -17.79 10.00 -5.14
CA GLY A 298 -18.20 10.07 -3.74
C GLY A 298 -18.93 8.81 -3.25
N TRP A 299 -18.73 7.67 -3.93
CA TRP A 299 -19.36 6.40 -3.58
C TRP A 299 -19.02 5.97 -2.16
N LYS A 300 -20.03 5.42 -1.46
CA LYS A 300 -19.93 4.90 -0.11
C LYS A 300 -20.37 3.45 -0.07
N MET A 301 -19.60 2.63 0.63
CA MET A 301 -19.95 1.23 0.83
C MET A 301 -21.05 1.11 1.89
N THR A 302 -22.09 0.38 1.53
CA THR A 302 -23.23 0.05 2.42
C THR A 302 -23.38 -1.46 2.54
N GLY A 303 -24.16 -1.91 3.53
CA GLY A 303 -24.48 -3.33 3.70
C GLY A 303 -23.41 -4.14 4.44
N PRO A 304 -23.49 -5.47 4.37
CA PRO A 304 -22.69 -6.38 5.19
C PRO A 304 -21.18 -6.35 4.86
N PHE A 305 -20.81 -5.93 3.66
CA PHE A 305 -19.40 -5.87 3.24
C PHE A 305 -18.61 -4.71 3.86
N ARG A 306 -19.24 -3.88 4.70
CA ARG A 306 -18.54 -2.79 5.42
C ARG A 306 -17.38 -3.28 6.29
N PHE A 307 -17.34 -4.53 6.68
CA PHE A 307 -16.18 -5.09 7.39
C PHE A 307 -14.89 -5.01 6.56
N ALA A 308 -14.97 -5.07 5.22
CA ALA A 308 -13.81 -4.90 4.35
C ALA A 308 -13.16 -3.52 4.53
N LEU A 309 -13.95 -2.47 4.85
CA LEU A 309 -13.40 -1.15 5.15
C LEU A 309 -12.50 -1.16 6.39
N LEU A 310 -12.79 -2.00 7.38
CA LEU A 310 -11.94 -2.15 8.57
C LEU A 310 -10.58 -2.71 8.16
N TYR A 311 -10.55 -3.78 7.37
CA TYR A 311 -9.30 -4.36 6.85
C TYR A 311 -8.50 -3.34 6.03
N GLY A 312 -9.15 -2.60 5.15
CA GLY A 312 -8.50 -1.54 4.38
C GLY A 312 -7.91 -0.44 5.26
N ARG A 313 -8.64 -0.02 6.29
CA ARG A 313 -8.19 1.02 7.24
C ARG A 313 -7.01 0.57 8.09
N ARG A 314 -6.99 -0.69 8.48
CA ARG A 314 -5.97 -1.32 9.34
C ARG A 314 -4.91 -2.09 8.54
N SER A 315 -4.92 -1.97 7.22
CA SER A 315 -4.05 -2.77 6.36
C SER A 315 -2.56 -2.59 6.65
N TYR A 316 -2.12 -1.43 7.16
CA TYR A 316 -0.72 -1.21 7.57
C TYR A 316 -0.35 -2.06 8.79
N GLU A 317 -1.18 -2.01 9.83
CA GLU A 317 -0.97 -2.78 11.05
C GLU A 317 -1.10 -4.28 10.77
N ILE A 318 -2.11 -4.69 10.00
CA ILE A 318 -2.28 -6.08 9.58
C ILE A 318 -1.07 -6.54 8.77
N TYR A 319 -0.60 -5.74 7.81
CA TYR A 319 0.56 -6.07 6.98
C TYR A 319 1.82 -6.34 7.80
N LEU A 320 2.10 -5.52 8.80
CA LEU A 320 3.30 -5.68 9.63
C LEU A 320 3.19 -6.80 10.68
N THR A 321 1.98 -7.23 11.04
CA THR A 321 1.79 -8.17 12.15
C THR A 321 1.24 -9.54 11.75
N HIS A 322 0.72 -9.70 10.53
CA HIS A 322 0.06 -10.95 10.13
C HIS A 322 0.94 -12.20 10.23
N MET A 323 2.26 -12.07 10.02
CA MET A 323 3.17 -13.20 10.08
C MET A 323 3.23 -13.84 11.47
N PHE A 324 3.00 -13.09 12.55
CA PHE A 324 2.88 -13.66 13.90
C PHE A 324 1.68 -14.61 14.00
N VAL A 325 0.54 -14.21 13.44
CA VAL A 325 -0.67 -15.01 13.39
C VAL A 325 -0.49 -16.24 12.49
N VAL A 326 0.05 -16.02 11.29
CA VAL A 326 0.30 -17.09 10.32
C VAL A 326 1.18 -18.17 10.95
N VAL A 327 2.35 -17.81 11.49
CA VAL A 327 3.27 -18.76 12.11
C VAL A 327 2.64 -19.48 13.31
N ALA A 328 1.92 -18.77 14.18
CA ALA A 328 1.27 -19.37 15.34
C ALA A 328 0.19 -20.39 14.94
N CYS A 329 -0.70 -20.04 14.00
CA CYS A 329 -1.75 -20.94 13.52
C CYS A 329 -1.17 -22.17 12.82
N PHE A 330 -0.11 -22.03 12.04
CA PHE A 330 0.56 -23.16 11.40
C PHE A 330 1.34 -24.03 12.38
N GLY A 331 1.88 -23.47 13.45
CA GLY A 331 2.42 -24.24 14.56
C GLY A 331 1.37 -25.14 15.22
N VAL A 332 0.15 -24.66 15.38
CA VAL A 332 -0.99 -25.48 15.87
C VAL A 332 -1.41 -26.53 14.85
N LEU A 333 -1.56 -26.16 13.57
CA LEU A 333 -1.91 -27.08 12.48
C LEU A 333 -0.91 -28.25 12.39
N ALA A 334 0.38 -27.97 12.54
CA ALA A 334 1.42 -28.99 12.54
C ALA A 334 1.24 -30.00 13.65
N ARG A 335 0.84 -29.57 14.85
CA ARG A 335 0.56 -30.44 16.02
C ARG A 335 -0.69 -31.30 15.83
N LEU A 336 -1.67 -30.82 15.03
CA LEU A 336 -2.90 -31.54 14.71
C LEU A 336 -2.75 -32.56 13.56
N GLY A 337 -1.53 -32.80 13.07
CA GLY A 337 -1.27 -33.76 12.00
C GLY A 337 -1.56 -33.26 10.57
N ARG A 338 -1.80 -31.98 10.40
CA ARG A 338 -1.95 -31.30 9.08
C ARG A 338 -3.08 -31.82 8.19
N PRO A 339 -4.29 -32.11 8.71
CA PRO A 339 -5.34 -32.68 7.89
C PRO A 339 -5.86 -31.65 6.87
N LEU A 340 -6.14 -32.13 5.65
CA LEU A 340 -6.56 -31.29 4.52
C LEU A 340 -7.84 -30.48 4.80
N TRP A 341 -8.78 -31.06 5.56
CA TRP A 341 -10.05 -30.39 5.90
C TRP A 341 -9.87 -29.14 6.79
N LEU A 342 -8.71 -29.01 7.48
CA LEU A 342 -8.39 -27.80 8.26
C LEU A 342 -7.91 -26.62 7.40
N VAL A 343 -7.63 -26.79 6.12
CA VAL A 343 -7.12 -25.70 5.26
C VAL A 343 -8.10 -24.54 5.21
N ALA A 344 -9.38 -24.80 4.95
CA ALA A 344 -10.40 -23.74 4.90
C ALA A 344 -10.65 -23.09 6.28
N PRO A 345 -10.83 -23.84 7.40
CA PRO A 345 -10.87 -23.26 8.74
C PRO A 345 -9.64 -22.40 9.09
N VAL A 346 -8.44 -22.88 8.80
CA VAL A 346 -7.19 -22.13 9.07
C VAL A 346 -7.17 -20.81 8.31
N LEU A 347 -7.58 -20.80 7.06
CA LEU A 347 -7.65 -19.59 6.24
C LEU A 347 -8.59 -18.55 6.88
N ILE A 348 -9.77 -18.97 7.32
CA ILE A 348 -10.76 -18.10 7.99
C ILE A 348 -10.19 -17.59 9.33
N VAL A 349 -9.63 -18.50 10.14
CA VAL A 349 -9.08 -18.15 11.46
C VAL A 349 -7.90 -17.21 11.35
N VAL A 350 -6.94 -17.49 10.46
CA VAL A 350 -5.78 -16.61 10.23
C VAL A 350 -6.23 -15.23 9.77
N THR A 351 -7.17 -15.17 8.82
CA THR A 351 -7.70 -13.89 8.36
C THR A 351 -8.36 -13.13 9.51
N GLY A 352 -9.26 -13.77 10.25
CA GLY A 352 -9.94 -13.14 11.40
C GLY A 352 -8.98 -12.65 12.49
N LEU A 353 -8.03 -13.50 12.89
CA LEU A 353 -7.04 -13.16 13.92
C LEU A 353 -6.05 -12.07 13.45
N ALA A 354 -5.63 -12.08 12.17
CA ALA A 354 -4.79 -11.03 11.63
C ALA A 354 -5.51 -9.67 11.64
N GLY A 355 -6.80 -9.65 11.30
CA GLY A 355 -7.63 -8.45 11.42
C GLY A 355 -7.78 -7.98 12.86
N ALA A 356 -8.06 -8.89 13.80
CA ALA A 356 -8.18 -8.57 15.22
C ALA A 356 -6.87 -8.05 15.83
N LEU A 357 -5.74 -8.69 15.51
CA LEU A 357 -4.41 -8.23 15.93
C LEU A 357 -4.09 -6.84 15.35
N GLY A 358 -4.35 -6.64 14.05
CA GLY A 358 -4.15 -5.35 13.40
C GLY A 358 -4.98 -4.23 14.03
N GLU A 359 -6.26 -4.48 14.36
CA GLU A 359 -7.11 -3.52 15.09
C GLU A 359 -6.58 -3.25 16.50
N ALA A 360 -6.17 -4.29 17.24
CA ALA A 360 -5.61 -4.13 18.57
C ALA A 360 -4.32 -3.29 18.54
N VAL A 361 -3.38 -3.61 17.65
CA VAL A 361 -2.13 -2.86 17.47
C VAL A 361 -2.41 -1.42 17.05
N ALA A 362 -3.36 -1.19 16.16
CA ALA A 362 -3.75 0.15 15.75
C ALA A 362 -4.27 0.95 16.94
N ARG A 363 -5.24 0.40 17.67
CA ARG A 363 -5.94 1.09 18.76
C ARG A 363 -5.06 1.35 19.97
N PHE A 364 -4.27 0.37 20.38
CA PHE A 364 -3.51 0.43 21.63
C PHE A 364 -2.08 0.94 21.46
N TYR A 365 -1.53 0.90 20.25
CA TYR A 365 -0.15 1.29 20.01
C TYR A 365 0.04 2.32 18.89
N SER A 366 -0.33 2.01 17.63
CA SER A 366 0.01 2.86 16.48
C SER A 366 -0.67 4.23 16.53
N GLU A 367 -1.98 4.28 16.80
CA GLU A 367 -2.73 5.55 16.86
C GLU A 367 -2.30 6.44 18.04
N PRO A 368 -2.17 5.93 19.29
CA PRO A 368 -1.64 6.72 20.41
C PRO A 368 -0.23 7.24 20.18
N ALA A 369 0.67 6.40 19.68
CA ALA A 369 2.05 6.79 19.40
C ALA A 369 2.13 7.87 18.31
N ASN A 370 1.35 7.72 17.22
CA ASN A 370 1.25 8.72 16.16
C ASN A 370 0.75 10.06 16.70
N GLN A 371 -0.32 10.05 17.51
CA GLN A 371 -0.87 11.26 18.11
C GLN A 371 0.12 11.96 19.05
N ALA A 372 0.79 11.19 19.91
CA ALA A 372 1.81 11.71 20.83
C ALA A 372 3.01 12.33 20.12
N LEU A 373 3.48 11.72 19.04
CA LEU A 373 4.56 12.29 18.25
C LEU A 373 4.14 13.55 17.49
N ARG A 374 2.96 13.55 16.89
CA ARG A 374 2.45 14.72 16.17
C ARG A 374 2.20 15.92 17.09
N SER A 375 1.67 15.71 18.28
CA SER A 375 1.50 16.78 19.26
C SER A 375 2.82 17.41 19.68
N ARG A 376 3.87 16.61 19.89
CA ARG A 376 5.24 17.09 20.19
C ARG A 376 5.88 17.87 19.05
N MET A 377 5.53 17.54 17.79
CA MET A 377 6.05 18.23 16.61
C MET A 377 5.24 19.49 16.23
N GLY A 378 4.26 19.88 17.05
CA GLY A 378 3.45 21.08 16.82
C GLY A 378 2.34 20.92 15.76
N ASP A 379 2.07 19.67 15.33
CA ASP A 379 1.02 19.32 14.38
C ASP A 379 -0.24 18.82 15.11
N ALA A 380 -0.76 19.64 16.05
CA ALA A 380 -1.95 19.28 16.80
C ALA A 380 -3.16 19.16 15.85
N PRO A 381 -4.01 18.11 16.00
CA PRO A 381 -5.26 17.99 15.25
C PRO A 381 -6.18 19.15 15.67
N GLY A 382 -6.36 20.15 14.80
CA GLY A 382 -7.18 21.32 15.06
C GLY A 382 -6.72 22.64 14.43
N ARG A 383 -5.46 22.80 14.08
CA ARG A 383 -4.97 24.05 13.45
C ARG A 383 -5.39 24.23 11.98
N LEU A 384 -6.05 23.28 11.37
CA LEU A 384 -6.61 23.42 10.02
C LEU A 384 -7.96 24.17 9.98
N GLY A 385 -8.61 24.40 11.13
CA GLY A 385 -9.84 25.18 11.22
C GLY A 385 -9.61 26.68 11.47
N SER A 386 -8.50 27.07 12.09
CA SER A 386 -8.31 28.46 12.56
C SER A 386 -7.56 29.39 11.60
N VAL A 387 -7.02 28.87 10.50
CA VAL A 387 -6.35 29.71 9.47
C VAL A 387 -7.33 30.22 8.40
N VAL A 388 -8.55 29.70 8.35
CA VAL A 388 -9.59 30.13 7.38
C VAL A 388 -10.59 31.15 8.02
N GLU A 389 -10.60 31.28 9.35
CA GLU A 389 -11.51 32.21 10.04
C GLU A 389 -10.89 33.57 10.42
N GLY A 390 -9.63 33.77 10.16
CA GLY A 390 -8.94 34.98 10.57
C GLY A 390 -8.49 35.91 9.45
N GLU A 391 -9.34 36.31 8.50
CA GLU A 391 -9.18 37.53 7.68
C GLU A 391 -10.39 37.69 6.74
N LEU A 392 -11.53 38.04 7.32
CA LEU A 392 -12.58 38.78 6.60
C LEU A 392 -12.83 40.04 7.41
N HIS A 393 -11.98 41.04 7.18
CA HIS A 393 -12.37 42.41 7.51
C HIS A 393 -13.47 42.84 6.53
N PRO A 394 -14.60 43.39 7.00
CA PRO A 394 -15.61 43.96 6.11
C PRO A 394 -15.01 45.20 5.42
N ILE A 395 -15.07 45.19 4.10
CA ILE A 395 -14.78 46.36 3.27
C ILE A 395 -15.89 47.39 3.62
N GLN A 396 -15.51 48.51 4.25
CA GLN A 396 -16.37 49.66 4.45
C GLN A 396 -16.83 50.17 3.08
N GLU A 397 -18.14 50.23 2.91
CA GLU A 397 -18.78 50.99 1.82
C GLU A 397 -18.39 52.47 1.94
N VAL A 398 -17.63 52.93 0.96
CA VAL A 398 -17.43 54.37 0.76
C VAL A 398 -18.58 54.87 -0.09
N HIS A 399 -19.56 55.51 0.59
CA HIS A 399 -20.53 56.35 -0.08
C HIS A 399 -19.84 57.56 -0.70
N HIS A 400 -19.83 57.65 -2.03
CA HIS A 400 -19.64 58.90 -2.71
C HIS A 400 -21.00 59.54 -3.00
N HIS A 401 -21.29 60.64 -2.25
CA HIS A 401 -22.17 61.69 -2.72
C HIS A 401 -21.40 62.54 -3.74
N VAL A 402 -21.89 62.68 -4.93
CA VAL A 402 -22.28 63.87 -5.75
C VAL A 402 -22.83 63.33 -7.05
#